data_49238d8d4f7a9707e2cea805853f76cd
#
_entry.id   49238d8d4f7a9707e2cea805853f76cd
#
_cell.length_a   1.000
_cell.length_b   1.000
_cell.length_c   1.000
_cell.angle_alpha   90.00
_cell.angle_beta   90.00
_cell.angle_gamma   90.00
#
_symmetry.space_group_name_H-M   'P 1'
#
loop_
_entity.id
_entity.type
_entity.pdbx_description
1 polymer ?
#
loop_
_entity_poly.entity_id
_entity_poly.type
_entity_poly.pdbx_seq_one_letter_code
_entity_poly.pdbx_strand_id
1 'polypeptide(L)'
;MKSLLIQTFCLLFLCLGTVRAQQYQLASPNGKLSVTVDAGEALTWQIAHDGTTVLQPSAIAQGRDEKSAKKAITFGKNVKVIRAERKSVESSFPTPLYKKASVKDVYNQLTLKCRGGYSVQFRAYDDGAAYRFISEQNKPFIVLNETADFNFDKDYQAFVPYINDNRNGERYCFSFESYYDEAPLSKMHTDSLSI
;
A
#
# COMPACT_ATOMS: atom_id res chain seq x y z
N MET A 1 -32.42 -65.92 -5.58
CA MET A 1 -32.10 -64.82 -6.51
C MET A 1 -31.97 -63.54 -5.69
N LYS A 2 -30.75 -63.17 -5.35
CA LYS A 2 -30.47 -61.97 -4.50
C LYS A 2 -30.09 -60.82 -5.41
N SER A 3 -30.93 -59.79 -5.43
CA SER A 3 -30.73 -58.54 -6.15
C SER A 3 -29.65 -57.71 -5.43
N LEU A 4 -28.55 -57.45 -6.12
CA LEU A 4 -27.42 -56.58 -5.65
C LEU A 4 -27.74 -55.16 -6.04
N LEU A 5 -28.14 -54.32 -5.06
CA LEU A 5 -28.31 -52.88 -5.22
C LEU A 5 -26.93 -52.23 -5.13
N ILE A 6 -26.39 -51.82 -6.26
CA ILE A 6 -25.17 -50.98 -6.33
C ILE A 6 -25.61 -49.54 -6.08
N GLN A 7 -25.38 -49.06 -4.86
CA GLN A 7 -25.48 -47.63 -4.53
C GLN A 7 -24.24 -46.92 -5.06
N THR A 8 -24.39 -46.25 -6.21
CA THR A 8 -23.37 -45.32 -6.73
C THR A 8 -23.43 -44.04 -5.90
N PHE A 9 -22.55 -43.94 -4.91
CA PHE A 9 -22.37 -42.72 -4.13
C PHE A 9 -21.58 -41.73 -5.00
N CYS A 10 -22.30 -40.82 -5.68
CA CYS A 10 -21.71 -39.70 -6.41
C CYS A 10 -21.17 -38.70 -5.39
N LEU A 11 -19.87 -38.78 -5.12
CA LEU A 11 -19.16 -37.77 -4.33
C LEU A 11 -19.07 -36.50 -5.15
N LEU A 12 -20.03 -35.60 -4.94
CA LEU A 12 -19.99 -34.24 -5.49
C LEU A 12 -18.92 -33.48 -4.73
N PHE A 13 -17.69 -33.51 -5.25
CA PHE A 13 -16.63 -32.62 -4.77
C PHE A 13 -17.02 -31.20 -5.17
N LEU A 14 -17.71 -30.49 -4.27
CA LEU A 14 -17.82 -29.04 -4.35
C LEU A 14 -16.42 -28.48 -4.21
N CYS A 15 -15.75 -28.19 -5.33
CA CYS A 15 -14.62 -27.32 -5.36
C CYS A 15 -15.10 -25.91 -4.98
N LEU A 16 -15.18 -25.64 -3.68
CA LEU A 16 -15.20 -24.28 -3.16
C LEU A 16 -13.88 -23.64 -3.59
N GLY A 17 -13.91 -23.00 -4.74
CA GLY A 17 -12.82 -22.17 -5.22
C GLY A 17 -12.63 -21.04 -4.22
N THR A 18 -11.79 -21.26 -3.22
CA THR A 18 -11.29 -20.18 -2.39
C THR A 18 -10.60 -19.21 -3.34
N VAL A 19 -11.14 -18.01 -3.50
CA VAL A 19 -10.46 -16.91 -4.16
C VAL A 19 -9.23 -16.60 -3.28
N ARG A 20 -8.13 -17.31 -3.56
CA ARG A 20 -6.86 -17.02 -2.90
C ARG A 20 -6.42 -15.63 -3.37
N ALA A 21 -6.21 -14.74 -2.43
CA ALA A 21 -5.49 -13.51 -2.69
C ALA A 21 -4.17 -13.86 -3.39
N GLN A 22 -3.87 -13.18 -4.47
CA GLN A 22 -2.63 -13.39 -5.22
C GLN A 22 -1.53 -12.64 -4.49
N GLN A 23 -0.54 -13.38 -4.00
CA GLN A 23 0.57 -12.82 -3.23
C GLN A 23 1.79 -12.54 -4.12
N TYR A 24 2.43 -11.41 -3.86
CA TYR A 24 3.65 -10.98 -4.53
C TYR A 24 4.70 -10.59 -3.50
N GLN A 25 5.96 -10.86 -3.79
CA GLN A 25 7.09 -10.48 -2.95
C GLN A 25 8.08 -9.61 -3.72
N LEU A 26 8.68 -8.65 -3.04
CA LEU A 26 9.71 -7.77 -3.55
C LEU A 26 10.77 -7.60 -2.47
N ALA A 27 12.04 -7.86 -2.80
CA ALA A 27 13.16 -7.63 -1.89
C ALA A 27 13.91 -6.34 -2.25
N SER A 28 14.55 -5.70 -1.28
CA SER A 28 15.52 -4.63 -1.51
C SER A 28 16.77 -5.14 -2.26
N PRO A 29 17.60 -4.26 -2.84
CA PRO A 29 18.85 -4.67 -3.52
C PRO A 29 19.76 -5.51 -2.66
N ASN A 30 19.94 -5.18 -1.36
CA ASN A 30 20.75 -5.95 -0.42
C ASN A 30 20.03 -7.20 0.16
N GLY A 31 18.75 -7.41 -0.18
CA GLY A 31 17.93 -8.55 0.26
C GLY A 31 17.44 -8.51 1.71
N LYS A 32 17.76 -7.48 2.49
CA LYS A 32 17.41 -7.42 3.91
C LYS A 32 15.96 -6.95 4.13
N LEU A 33 15.47 -6.06 3.30
CA LEU A 33 14.08 -5.59 3.37
C LEU A 33 13.23 -6.36 2.37
N SER A 34 12.10 -6.87 2.82
CA SER A 34 11.11 -7.54 1.98
C SER A 34 9.74 -6.88 2.10
N VAL A 35 9.08 -6.72 0.96
CA VAL A 35 7.71 -6.25 0.84
C VAL A 35 6.86 -7.41 0.33
N THR A 36 5.84 -7.78 1.08
CA THR A 36 4.82 -8.75 0.65
C THR A 36 3.54 -8.00 0.34
N VAL A 37 2.98 -8.27 -0.83
CA VAL A 37 1.74 -7.63 -1.32
C VAL A 37 0.70 -8.70 -1.57
N ASP A 38 -0.45 -8.59 -0.94
CA ASP A 38 -1.60 -9.46 -1.18
C ASP A 38 -2.66 -8.69 -1.97
N ALA A 39 -2.98 -9.22 -3.17
CA ALA A 39 -3.99 -8.66 -4.06
C ALA A 39 -5.23 -9.55 -4.05
N GLY A 40 -6.30 -9.10 -3.42
CA GLY A 40 -7.54 -9.85 -3.25
C GLY A 40 -8.72 -8.91 -3.06
N GLU A 41 -9.57 -9.20 -2.07
CA GLU A 41 -10.70 -8.36 -1.69
C GLU A 41 -10.23 -6.96 -1.28
N ALA A 42 -9.13 -6.89 -0.53
CA ALA A 42 -8.36 -5.68 -0.28
C ALA A 42 -6.94 -5.84 -0.84
N LEU A 43 -6.31 -4.73 -1.23
CA LEU A 43 -4.89 -4.66 -1.48
C LEU A 43 -4.20 -4.35 -0.17
N THR A 44 -3.36 -5.27 0.29
CA THR A 44 -2.57 -5.07 1.51
C THR A 44 -1.09 -5.21 1.22
N TRP A 45 -0.27 -4.56 2.00
CA TRP A 45 1.17 -4.68 1.98
C TRP A 45 1.74 -4.87 3.38
N GLN A 46 2.85 -5.56 3.45
CA GLN A 46 3.57 -5.88 4.68
C GLN A 46 5.06 -5.68 4.44
N ILE A 47 5.80 -5.24 5.45
CA ILE A 47 7.24 -5.04 5.37
C ILE A 47 7.91 -5.86 6.46
N ALA A 48 8.98 -6.57 6.10
CA ALA A 48 9.89 -7.19 7.06
C ALA A 48 11.34 -6.75 6.77
N HIS A 49 12.15 -6.64 7.82
CA HIS A 49 13.59 -6.35 7.75
C HIS A 49 14.34 -7.40 8.53
N ASP A 50 15.34 -8.05 7.89
CA ASP A 50 16.11 -9.17 8.44
C ASP A 50 15.20 -10.24 9.09
N GLY A 51 14.07 -10.57 8.40
CA GLY A 51 13.10 -11.57 8.86
C GLY A 51 12.13 -11.10 9.95
N THR A 52 12.32 -9.90 10.51
CA THR A 52 11.41 -9.32 11.50
C THR A 52 10.36 -8.46 10.84
N THR A 53 9.08 -8.70 11.10
CA THR A 53 7.99 -7.87 10.57
C THR A 53 8.03 -6.49 11.22
N VAL A 54 8.15 -5.46 10.38
CA VAL A 54 8.17 -4.04 10.78
C VAL A 54 6.78 -3.41 10.59
N LEU A 55 6.13 -3.75 9.47
CA LEU A 55 4.76 -3.33 9.16
C LEU A 55 3.91 -4.58 8.97
N GLN A 56 2.85 -4.72 9.75
CA GLN A 56 1.86 -5.79 9.60
C GLN A 56 1.03 -5.59 8.32
N PRO A 57 0.26 -6.58 7.86
CA PRO A 57 -0.62 -6.41 6.70
C PRO A 57 -1.49 -5.15 6.85
N SER A 58 -1.25 -4.18 5.97
CA SER A 58 -1.82 -2.84 6.00
C SER A 58 -2.54 -2.55 4.70
N ALA A 59 -3.80 -2.12 4.78
CA ALA A 59 -4.63 -1.89 3.60
C ALA A 59 -4.28 -0.56 2.93
N ILE A 60 -4.29 -0.58 1.60
CA ILE A 60 -4.11 0.61 0.77
C ILE A 60 -5.20 0.66 -0.30
N ALA A 61 -5.84 1.82 -0.43
CA ALA A 61 -6.87 2.05 -1.44
C ALA A 61 -6.97 3.54 -1.80
N GLN A 62 -7.50 3.85 -2.97
CA GLN A 62 -7.74 5.22 -3.41
C GLN A 62 -9.14 5.35 -4.00
N GLY A 63 -9.98 6.17 -3.37
CA GLY A 63 -11.30 6.54 -3.86
C GLY A 63 -11.21 7.64 -4.91
N ARG A 64 -11.93 7.46 -6.03
CA ARG A 64 -11.95 8.40 -7.16
C ARG A 64 -13.35 8.70 -7.61
N ASP A 65 -13.55 9.94 -8.03
CA ASP A 65 -14.71 10.35 -8.80
C ASP A 65 -14.27 10.64 -10.25
N GLU A 66 -14.80 9.85 -11.16
CA GLU A 66 -14.65 10.12 -12.59
C GLU A 66 -15.89 10.87 -13.04
N LYS A 67 -15.72 12.09 -13.55
CA LYS A 67 -16.83 12.95 -14.04
C LYS A 67 -17.79 12.27 -15.02
N SER A 68 -17.39 11.15 -15.61
CA SER A 68 -18.18 10.33 -16.52
C SER A 68 -18.76 9.07 -15.88
N ALA A 69 -18.39 8.73 -14.65
CA ALA A 69 -18.88 7.54 -13.95
C ALA A 69 -20.00 7.95 -13.00
N LYS A 70 -21.16 7.28 -13.10
CA LYS A 70 -22.28 7.47 -12.17
C LYS A 70 -22.00 6.95 -10.75
N LYS A 71 -20.82 6.40 -10.51
CA LYS A 71 -20.44 5.76 -9.25
C LYS A 71 -18.94 5.99 -8.98
N ALA A 72 -18.63 6.34 -7.75
CA ALA A 72 -17.24 6.41 -7.28
C ALA A 72 -16.54 5.06 -7.44
N ILE A 73 -15.32 5.08 -7.95
CA ILE A 73 -14.47 3.91 -8.17
C ILE A 73 -13.42 3.88 -7.06
N THR A 74 -13.18 2.71 -6.49
CA THR A 74 -12.12 2.53 -5.49
C THR A 74 -11.05 1.59 -6.03
N PHE A 75 -9.84 2.10 -6.22
CA PHE A 75 -8.65 1.30 -6.48
C PHE A 75 -8.17 0.64 -5.19
N GLY A 76 -7.66 -0.58 -5.27
CA GLY A 76 -7.23 -1.34 -4.09
C GLY A 76 -8.34 -2.19 -3.44
N LYS A 77 -9.57 -2.21 -4.00
CA LYS A 77 -10.65 -3.14 -3.59
C LYS A 77 -10.98 -4.12 -4.71
N ASN A 78 -11.23 -5.40 -4.34
CA ASN A 78 -11.51 -6.49 -5.27
C ASN A 78 -10.49 -6.54 -6.42
N VAL A 79 -9.22 -6.52 -6.05
CA VAL A 79 -8.10 -6.33 -6.97
C VAL A 79 -7.96 -7.55 -7.88
N LYS A 80 -7.91 -7.30 -9.18
CA LYS A 80 -7.62 -8.31 -10.19
C LYS A 80 -6.39 -7.89 -10.94
N VAL A 81 -5.24 -8.50 -10.61
CA VAL A 81 -3.98 -8.24 -11.28
C VAL A 81 -4.00 -8.91 -12.66
N ILE A 82 -3.74 -8.13 -13.70
CA ILE A 82 -3.63 -8.58 -15.08
C ILE A 82 -2.19 -9.00 -15.39
N ARG A 83 -1.23 -8.21 -14.88
CA ARG A 83 0.19 -8.40 -15.13
C ARG A 83 1.02 -7.86 -13.96
N ALA A 84 2.07 -8.58 -13.60
CA ALA A 84 3.10 -8.14 -12.66
C ALA A 84 4.42 -7.93 -13.38
N GLU A 85 5.01 -6.75 -13.24
CA GLU A 85 6.28 -6.38 -13.83
C GLU A 85 7.30 -6.08 -12.76
N ARG A 86 8.54 -6.52 -12.92
CA ARG A 86 9.65 -6.24 -12.01
C ARG A 86 10.79 -5.58 -12.73
N LYS A 87 11.48 -4.69 -12.06
CA LYS A 87 12.75 -4.12 -12.52
C LYS A 87 13.63 -3.78 -11.32
N SER A 88 14.94 -3.80 -11.55
CA SER A 88 15.94 -3.21 -10.66
C SER A 88 16.43 -1.91 -11.27
N VAL A 89 16.66 -0.92 -10.44
CA VAL A 89 17.17 0.40 -10.83
C VAL A 89 18.38 0.72 -9.99
N GLU A 90 19.44 1.13 -10.65
CA GLU A 90 20.63 1.70 -10.05
C GLU A 90 20.97 2.97 -10.82
N SER A 91 20.69 4.11 -10.23
CA SER A 91 20.89 5.42 -10.83
C SER A 91 21.28 6.44 -9.79
N SER A 92 21.61 7.64 -10.24
CA SER A 92 21.81 8.80 -9.39
C SER A 92 21.28 10.04 -10.09
N PHE A 93 20.88 11.04 -9.32
CA PHE A 93 20.45 12.33 -9.85
C PHE A 93 21.07 13.48 -9.05
N PRO A 94 21.35 14.62 -9.73
CA PRO A 94 21.89 15.80 -9.07
C PRO A 94 20.84 16.48 -8.20
N THR A 95 21.27 17.02 -7.07
CA THR A 95 20.40 17.71 -6.12
C THR A 95 20.95 19.09 -5.78
N PRO A 96 20.70 20.13 -6.61
CA PRO A 96 21.36 21.42 -6.50
C PRO A 96 21.04 22.19 -5.20
N LEU A 97 19.92 21.87 -4.55
CA LEU A 97 19.47 22.55 -3.32
C LEU A 97 19.57 21.69 -2.06
N TYR A 98 20.23 20.55 -2.13
CA TYR A 98 20.34 19.61 -0.99
C TYR A 98 21.79 19.51 -0.49
N LYS A 99 21.98 18.99 0.74
CA LYS A 99 23.31 18.79 1.36
C LYS A 99 24.27 17.95 0.51
N LYS A 100 23.72 17.01 -0.26
CA LYS A 100 24.50 16.13 -1.14
C LYS A 100 24.36 16.64 -2.57
N ALA A 101 25.45 16.78 -3.30
CA ALA A 101 25.42 17.19 -4.70
C ALA A 101 24.74 16.17 -5.62
N SER A 102 24.71 14.90 -5.19
CA SER A 102 24.04 13.80 -5.90
C SER A 102 23.43 12.82 -4.92
N VAL A 103 22.26 12.28 -5.25
CA VAL A 103 21.58 11.24 -4.48
C VAL A 103 21.52 9.97 -5.32
N LYS A 104 21.91 8.84 -4.73
CA LYS A 104 21.73 7.52 -5.32
C LYS A 104 20.25 7.13 -5.27
N ASP A 105 19.74 6.59 -6.37
CA ASP A 105 18.38 6.05 -6.49
C ASP A 105 18.49 4.57 -6.88
N VAL A 106 18.61 3.71 -5.85
CA VAL A 106 18.87 2.27 -5.99
C VAL A 106 17.75 1.50 -5.34
N TYR A 107 16.98 0.76 -6.13
CA TYR A 107 15.81 0.03 -5.63
C TYR A 107 15.41 -1.12 -6.56
N ASN A 108 14.66 -2.06 -6.01
CA ASN A 108 13.86 -2.99 -6.78
C ASN A 108 12.40 -2.53 -6.81
N GLN A 109 11.73 -2.76 -7.94
CA GLN A 109 10.36 -2.32 -8.18
C GLN A 109 9.46 -3.47 -8.63
N LEU A 110 8.26 -3.51 -8.08
CA LEU A 110 7.14 -4.33 -8.52
C LEU A 110 6.01 -3.40 -8.98
N THR A 111 5.52 -3.61 -10.20
CA THR A 111 4.34 -2.90 -10.72
C THR A 111 3.25 -3.92 -11.00
N LEU A 112 2.13 -3.79 -10.33
CA LEU A 112 0.94 -4.60 -10.52
C LEU A 112 -0.05 -3.83 -11.39
N LYS A 113 -0.22 -4.26 -12.64
CA LYS A 113 -1.27 -3.75 -13.54
C LYS A 113 -2.58 -4.42 -13.21
N CYS A 114 -3.58 -3.61 -12.88
CA CYS A 114 -4.86 -4.08 -12.38
C CYS A 114 -5.99 -3.81 -13.36
N ARG A 115 -7.03 -4.65 -13.30
CA ARG A 115 -8.27 -4.38 -14.02
C ARG A 115 -8.89 -3.07 -13.51
N GLY A 116 -9.40 -2.26 -14.42
CA GLY A 116 -9.99 -0.95 -14.09
C GLY A 116 -9.09 0.23 -14.49
N GLY A 117 -8.01 0.00 -15.25
CA GLY A 117 -7.17 1.04 -15.83
C GLY A 117 -6.27 1.75 -14.82
N TYR A 118 -5.72 0.99 -13.89
CA TYR A 118 -4.73 1.48 -12.94
C TYR A 118 -3.62 0.45 -12.66
N SER A 119 -2.52 0.96 -12.16
CA SER A 119 -1.44 0.14 -11.61
C SER A 119 -1.12 0.57 -10.19
N VAL A 120 -0.57 -0.36 -9.41
CA VAL A 120 0.05 -0.04 -8.13
C VAL A 120 1.51 -0.42 -8.21
N GLN A 121 2.38 0.51 -7.85
CA GLN A 121 3.83 0.35 -7.93
C GLN A 121 4.41 0.36 -6.53
N PHE A 122 5.20 -0.66 -6.22
CA PHE A 122 5.95 -0.79 -4.97
C PHE A 122 7.43 -0.68 -5.27
N ARG A 123 8.17 0.00 -4.41
CA ARG A 123 9.63 0.06 -4.42
C ARG A 123 10.18 -0.38 -3.10
N ALA A 124 11.22 -1.20 -3.13
CA ALA A 124 12.00 -1.61 -1.99
C ALA A 124 13.42 -1.06 -2.13
N TYR A 125 13.79 -0.17 -1.22
CA TYR A 125 15.12 0.36 -1.00
C TYR A 125 15.79 -0.42 0.13
N ASP A 126 17.09 -0.24 0.33
CA ASP A 126 17.81 -0.91 1.43
C ASP A 126 17.40 -0.36 2.81
N ASP A 127 16.87 0.86 2.85
CA ASP A 127 16.48 1.60 4.05
C ASP A 127 14.97 1.90 4.15
N GLY A 128 14.17 1.42 3.20
CA GLY A 128 12.73 1.68 3.23
C GLY A 128 11.95 1.11 2.06
N ALA A 129 10.64 1.29 2.12
CA ALA A 129 9.72 0.93 1.05
C ALA A 129 8.72 2.04 0.77
N ALA A 130 8.22 2.07 -0.46
CA ALA A 130 7.21 3.03 -0.88
C ALA A 130 6.21 2.38 -1.84
N TYR A 131 5.00 2.92 -1.89
CA TYR A 131 4.03 2.58 -2.93
C TYR A 131 3.44 3.83 -3.57
N ARG A 132 2.83 3.65 -4.74
CA ARG A 132 1.97 4.66 -5.37
C ARG A 132 0.91 4.03 -6.26
N PHE A 133 -0.24 4.70 -6.37
CA PHE A 133 -1.23 4.41 -7.39
C PHE A 133 -0.89 5.18 -8.68
N ILE A 134 -1.08 4.53 -9.83
CA ILE A 134 -0.86 5.11 -11.15
C ILE A 134 -2.16 4.93 -11.94
N SER A 135 -2.75 6.02 -12.43
CA SER A 135 -3.86 5.95 -13.38
C SER A 135 -3.31 5.69 -14.78
N GLU A 136 -3.88 4.72 -15.46
CA GLU A 136 -3.62 4.45 -16.88
C GLU A 136 -4.68 5.08 -17.79
N GLN A 137 -5.59 5.85 -17.22
CA GLN A 137 -6.65 6.53 -17.95
C GLN A 137 -6.25 7.97 -18.29
N ASN A 138 -6.48 8.36 -19.54
CA ASN A 138 -6.21 9.73 -20.03
C ASN A 138 -7.36 10.71 -19.72
N LYS A 139 -8.21 10.43 -18.74
CA LYS A 139 -9.33 11.29 -18.36
C LYS A 139 -9.06 11.97 -17.02
N PRO A 140 -9.46 13.23 -16.86
CA PRO A 140 -9.42 13.89 -15.57
C PRO A 140 -10.30 13.15 -14.55
N PHE A 141 -9.80 13.04 -13.32
CA PHE A 141 -10.53 12.47 -12.19
C PHE A 141 -10.21 13.28 -10.92
N ILE A 142 -11.05 13.14 -9.92
CA ILE A 142 -10.86 13.73 -8.60
C ILE A 142 -10.51 12.59 -7.63
N VAL A 143 -9.43 12.73 -6.88
CA VAL A 143 -9.14 11.85 -5.75
C VAL A 143 -10.01 12.31 -4.59
N LEU A 144 -10.86 11.43 -4.08
CA LEU A 144 -11.79 11.71 -2.98
C LEU A 144 -11.14 11.45 -1.63
N ASN A 145 -10.43 10.32 -1.53
CA ASN A 145 -9.75 9.88 -0.32
C ASN A 145 -8.70 8.84 -0.65
N GLU A 146 -7.84 8.57 0.31
CA GLU A 146 -6.90 7.46 0.30
C GLU A 146 -7.02 6.69 1.61
N THR A 147 -7.01 5.35 1.53
CA THR A 147 -6.78 4.47 2.66
C THR A 147 -5.29 4.14 2.67
N ALA A 148 -4.60 4.50 3.72
CA ALA A 148 -3.17 4.26 3.92
C ALA A 148 -2.98 3.78 5.36
N ASP A 149 -3.30 2.51 5.60
CA ASP A 149 -3.16 1.91 6.92
C ASP A 149 -1.69 1.59 7.18
N PHE A 150 -1.27 1.77 8.43
CA PHE A 150 0.04 1.37 8.95
C PHE A 150 -0.18 0.61 10.25
N ASN A 151 -0.27 -0.71 10.15
CA ASN A 151 -0.53 -1.59 11.28
C ASN A 151 0.78 -2.08 11.89
N PHE A 152 0.90 -1.98 13.19
CA PHE A 152 2.06 -2.42 13.96
C PHE A 152 1.67 -3.56 14.90
N ASP A 153 2.65 -4.35 15.35
CA ASP A 153 2.44 -5.51 16.23
C ASP A 153 2.25 -5.11 17.71
N LYS A 154 2.59 -3.87 18.06
CA LYS A 154 2.48 -3.32 19.41
C LYS A 154 2.33 -1.80 19.40
N ASP A 155 2.05 -1.25 20.56
CA ASP A 155 1.89 0.18 20.79
C ASP A 155 3.26 0.86 20.94
N TYR A 156 3.82 1.30 19.82
CA TYR A 156 5.11 2.01 19.77
C TYR A 156 4.96 3.47 20.20
N GLN A 157 6.05 4.05 20.72
CA GLN A 157 6.15 5.49 20.89
C GLN A 157 6.35 6.17 19.54
N ALA A 158 5.63 7.25 19.33
CA ALA A 158 5.70 8.07 18.12
C ALA A 158 5.99 9.52 18.48
N PHE A 159 6.71 10.22 17.60
CA PHE A 159 6.88 11.66 17.65
C PHE A 159 5.87 12.31 16.72
N VAL A 160 4.90 13.01 17.28
CA VAL A 160 3.70 13.46 16.58
C VAL A 160 3.74 14.97 16.38
N PRO A 161 3.64 15.47 15.12
CA PRO A 161 3.65 16.89 14.81
C PRO A 161 2.24 17.48 14.98
N TYR A 162 1.79 17.70 16.21
CA TYR A 162 0.50 18.35 16.46
C TYR A 162 0.57 19.84 16.13
N ILE A 163 -0.44 20.34 15.42
CA ILE A 163 -0.56 21.76 15.12
C ILE A 163 -1.18 22.45 16.35
N ASN A 164 -0.34 23.17 17.08
CA ASN A 164 -0.76 24.00 18.23
C ASN A 164 -0.84 25.49 17.84
N ASP A 165 -1.21 25.77 16.59
CA ASP A 165 -1.17 27.11 16.04
C ASP A 165 -2.55 27.77 16.05
N ASN A 166 -2.64 28.90 16.75
CA ASN A 166 -3.85 29.71 16.87
C ASN A 166 -3.99 30.79 15.78
N ARG A 167 -3.11 30.77 14.77
CA ARG A 167 -3.21 31.69 13.63
C ARG A 167 -4.48 31.42 12.84
N ASN A 168 -5.22 32.48 12.51
CA ASN A 168 -6.45 32.43 11.70
C ASN A 168 -6.11 32.08 10.25
N GLY A 169 -5.90 30.83 9.93
CA GLY A 169 -5.59 30.34 8.60
C GLY A 169 -6.10 28.92 8.37
N GLU A 170 -5.99 28.45 7.15
CA GLU A 170 -6.28 27.05 6.86
C GLU A 170 -5.30 26.15 7.62
N ARG A 171 -5.82 25.08 8.21
CA ARG A 171 -5.12 24.20 9.14
C ARG A 171 -3.81 23.62 8.60
N TYR A 172 -3.67 23.47 7.30
CA TYR A 172 -2.52 22.82 6.66
C TYR A 172 -1.73 23.74 5.72
N CYS A 173 -1.88 25.06 5.86
CA CYS A 173 -1.22 26.02 4.97
C CYS A 173 0.11 26.56 5.50
N PHE A 174 0.51 26.22 6.73
CA PHE A 174 1.74 26.71 7.36
C PHE A 174 2.78 25.60 7.49
N SER A 175 4.06 25.99 7.43
CA SER A 175 5.15 25.08 7.79
C SER A 175 5.06 24.72 9.27
N PHE A 176 5.41 23.47 9.58
CA PHE A 176 5.50 23.03 10.97
C PHE A 176 6.80 23.55 11.60
N GLU A 177 6.66 24.39 12.61
CA GLU A 177 7.77 25.05 13.34
C GLU A 177 7.59 24.90 14.85
N SER A 178 7.27 23.69 15.32
CA SER A 178 7.03 23.38 16.71
C SER A 178 7.78 22.12 17.15
N TYR A 179 7.75 21.82 18.43
CA TYR A 179 8.25 20.55 18.95
C TYR A 179 7.28 19.43 18.64
N TYR A 180 7.85 18.24 18.43
CA TYR A 180 7.05 17.02 18.34
C TYR A 180 6.62 16.58 19.73
N ASP A 181 5.38 16.15 19.85
CA ASP A 181 4.88 15.50 21.05
C ASP A 181 5.20 14.00 21.01
N GLU A 182 5.68 13.46 22.11
CA GLU A 182 5.93 12.02 22.24
C GLU A 182 4.67 11.35 22.80
N ALA A 183 4.11 10.40 22.06
CA ALA A 183 2.92 9.68 22.45
C ALA A 183 2.92 8.23 21.96
N PRO A 184 2.32 7.28 22.70
CA PRO A 184 2.03 5.96 22.18
C PRO A 184 1.07 6.06 20.97
N LEU A 185 1.22 5.17 19.98
CA LEU A 185 0.35 5.14 18.80
C LEU A 185 -1.14 5.11 19.16
N SER A 186 -1.51 4.35 20.19
CA SER A 186 -2.90 4.25 20.69
C SER A 186 -3.46 5.55 21.29
N LYS A 187 -2.60 6.52 21.59
CA LYS A 187 -2.96 7.83 22.17
C LYS A 187 -2.89 8.96 21.16
N MET A 188 -2.49 8.67 19.93
CA MET A 188 -2.52 9.66 18.86
C MET A 188 -3.96 10.08 18.54
N HIS A 189 -4.16 11.37 18.36
CA HIS A 189 -5.42 11.93 17.87
C HIS A 189 -5.19 12.70 16.58
N THR A 190 -6.19 12.70 15.71
CA THR A 190 -6.08 13.26 14.35
C THR A 190 -6.48 14.73 14.25
N ASP A 191 -7.05 15.29 15.31
CA ASP A 191 -7.67 16.63 15.27
C ASP A 191 -6.66 17.77 15.09
N SER A 192 -5.38 17.52 15.34
CA SER A 192 -4.33 18.53 15.37
C SER A 192 -3.05 18.06 14.64
N LEU A 193 -3.09 17.02 13.82
CA LEU A 193 -1.91 16.59 13.08
C LEU A 193 -1.52 17.57 11.99
N SER A 194 -0.23 17.86 11.88
CA SER A 194 0.39 18.46 10.70
C SER A 194 0.64 17.37 9.66
N ILE A 195 0.16 17.55 8.47
CA ILE A 195 0.38 16.63 7.34
C ILE A 195 1.23 17.35 6.29
#